data_0ab10bcf0342b42cc143f4a43ee77762
#
_entry.id   0ab10bcf0342b42cc143f4a43ee77762
#
_cell.length_a   1.000
_cell.length_b   1.000
_cell.length_c   1.000
_cell.angle_alpha   90.00
_cell.angle_beta   90.00
_cell.angle_gamma   90.00
#
_symmetry.space_group_name_H-M   'P 1'
#
loop_
_entity.id
_entity.type
_entity.pdbx_description
1 polymer ?
#
loop_
_entity_poly.entity_id
_entity_poly.type
_entity_poly.pdbx_seq_one_letter_code
_entity_poly.pdbx_strand_id
1 'polypeptide(L)'
;MKHWKIWIDTGGTFTDCLAIDPLGNEIRLKVLSHSVLRGKVLDVVGSKTLKIKEQWQIKVDIFESYQLRFPSFSHFGVHQIKHTDLANGEITLSGDLLHQVAAGTEFEITANEEAPVLAMRLATHSKYSDQLPPIHLRLGFTKGTNALLEKNGADVALLVTKGFADLPLIGTQQRP
;
A
#
# COMPACT_ATOMS: atom_id res chain seq x y z
N MET A 1 15.05 -21.85 -11.14
CA MET A 1 15.26 -20.77 -10.14
C MET A 1 14.12 -20.84 -9.13
N LYS A 2 14.44 -20.74 -7.85
CA LYS A 2 13.39 -20.64 -6.83
C LYS A 2 12.80 -19.24 -6.90
N HIS A 3 11.47 -19.12 -7.09
CA HIS A 3 10.74 -17.84 -7.18
C HIS A 3 9.99 -17.59 -5.88
N TRP A 4 9.72 -16.34 -5.60
CA TRP A 4 8.73 -15.96 -4.59
C TRP A 4 7.34 -16.45 -4.98
N LYS A 5 6.55 -16.90 -4.03
CA LYS A 5 5.13 -17.20 -4.22
C LYS A 5 4.35 -16.26 -3.34
N ILE A 6 3.50 -15.43 -3.94
CA ILE A 6 2.76 -14.40 -3.20
C ILE A 6 1.28 -14.48 -3.54
N TRP A 7 0.46 -14.51 -2.51
CA TRP A 7 -0.99 -14.44 -2.56
C TRP A 7 -1.43 -13.15 -1.91
N ILE A 8 -2.23 -12.37 -2.62
CA ILE A 8 -2.73 -11.08 -2.13
C ILE A 8 -4.24 -11.08 -2.28
N ASP A 9 -4.93 -10.68 -1.22
CA ASP A 9 -6.37 -10.44 -1.22
C ASP A 9 -6.62 -8.98 -0.82
N THR A 10 -7.13 -8.19 -1.77
CA THR A 10 -7.41 -6.76 -1.58
C THR A 10 -8.88 -6.56 -1.29
N GLY A 11 -9.21 -6.32 -0.01
CA GLY A 11 -10.54 -5.89 0.43
C GLY A 11 -10.71 -4.37 0.38
N GLY A 12 -11.85 -3.88 0.85
CA GLY A 12 -12.15 -2.44 0.90
C GLY A 12 -11.23 -1.65 1.85
N THR A 13 -10.89 -2.21 3.00
CA THR A 13 -10.10 -1.52 4.04
C THR A 13 -8.67 -2.02 4.13
N PHE A 14 -8.48 -3.32 4.06
CA PHE A 14 -7.18 -3.97 4.19
C PHE A 14 -6.87 -4.86 3.01
N THR A 15 -5.58 -4.96 2.71
CA THR A 15 -4.99 -5.90 1.78
C THR A 15 -4.15 -6.89 2.58
N ASP A 16 -4.53 -8.17 2.54
CA ASP A 16 -3.82 -9.26 3.16
C ASP A 16 -2.83 -9.87 2.17
N CYS A 17 -1.61 -10.16 2.62
CA CYS A 17 -0.55 -10.75 1.82
C CYS A 17 0.06 -11.93 2.53
N LEU A 18 0.08 -13.08 1.85
CA LEU A 18 0.85 -14.26 2.22
C LEU A 18 1.98 -14.44 1.22
N ALA A 19 3.21 -14.46 1.67
CA ALA A 19 4.36 -14.68 0.82
C ALA A 19 5.19 -15.89 1.30
N ILE A 20 5.73 -16.64 0.37
CA ILE A 20 6.70 -17.70 0.63
C ILE A 20 7.97 -17.32 -0.13
N ASP A 21 9.07 -17.17 0.60
CA ASP A 21 10.36 -16.84 0.02
C ASP A 21 10.98 -18.02 -0.74
N PRO A 22 12.07 -17.81 -1.49
CA PRO A 22 12.76 -18.88 -2.20
C PRO A 22 13.34 -19.98 -1.29
N LEU A 23 13.48 -19.74 0.02
CA LEU A 23 13.96 -20.71 0.99
C LEU A 23 12.83 -21.52 1.62
N GLY A 24 11.56 -21.08 1.44
CA GLY A 24 10.37 -21.73 1.97
C GLY A 24 9.84 -21.08 3.26
N ASN A 25 10.39 -19.94 3.69
CA ASN A 25 9.88 -19.21 4.84
C ASN A 25 8.58 -18.50 4.50
N GLU A 26 7.61 -18.55 5.40
CA GLU A 26 6.31 -17.90 5.27
C GLU A 26 6.34 -16.51 5.91
N ILE A 27 5.81 -15.52 5.20
CA ILE A 27 5.68 -14.14 5.64
C ILE A 27 4.21 -13.74 5.48
N ARG A 28 3.60 -13.21 6.54
CA ARG A 28 2.23 -12.67 6.51
C ARG A 28 2.26 -11.19 6.80
N LEU A 29 1.61 -10.42 5.94
CA LEU A 29 1.54 -8.97 6.05
C LEU A 29 0.09 -8.53 5.86
N LYS A 30 -0.24 -7.41 6.50
CA LYS A 30 -1.50 -6.71 6.32
C LYS A 30 -1.21 -5.23 6.14
N VAL A 31 -1.67 -4.67 5.04
CA VAL A 31 -1.54 -3.24 4.72
C VAL A 31 -2.91 -2.61 4.49
N LEU A 32 -2.99 -1.30 4.63
CA LEU A 32 -4.21 -0.57 4.29
C LEU A 32 -4.42 -0.55 2.78
N SER A 33 -5.64 -0.78 2.29
CA SER A 33 -5.94 -0.86 0.84
C SER A 33 -5.73 0.45 0.08
N HIS A 34 -5.61 1.58 0.78
CA HIS A 34 -5.18 2.85 0.19
C HIS A 34 -3.65 3.07 0.22
N SER A 35 -2.90 1.99 0.45
CA SER A 35 -1.44 1.92 0.30
C SER A 35 -0.65 2.90 1.16
N VAL A 36 -1.01 3.03 2.43
CA VAL A 36 -0.25 3.80 3.40
C VAL A 36 0.11 2.96 4.62
N LEU A 37 1.24 3.28 5.23
CA LEU A 37 1.66 2.78 6.53
C LEU A 37 1.53 3.92 7.54
N ARG A 38 0.89 3.64 8.68
CA ARG A 38 0.64 4.63 9.73
C ARG A 38 1.53 4.39 10.94
N GLY A 39 1.94 5.50 11.56
CA GLY A 39 2.65 5.50 12.83
C GLY A 39 2.39 6.78 13.60
N LYS A 40 3.03 6.90 14.77
CA LYS A 40 2.98 8.09 15.62
C LYS A 40 4.38 8.58 15.92
N VAL A 41 4.53 9.90 15.91
CA VAL A 41 5.76 10.54 16.34
C VAL A 41 5.85 10.43 17.87
N LEU A 42 7.00 9.99 18.37
CA LEU A 42 7.31 10.01 19.80
C LEU A 42 8.08 11.26 20.18
N ASP A 43 9.03 11.64 19.32
CA ASP A 43 9.92 12.77 19.54
C ASP A 43 10.52 13.25 18.22
N VAL A 44 11.07 14.45 18.19
CA VAL A 44 11.79 15.03 17.06
C VAL A 44 13.23 15.32 17.48
N VAL A 45 14.19 14.68 16.82
CA VAL A 45 15.61 14.85 17.10
C VAL A 45 16.24 15.76 16.05
N GLY A 46 16.58 16.97 16.47
CA GLY A 46 17.07 18.01 15.53
C GLY A 46 15.96 18.46 14.55
N SER A 47 16.34 18.75 13.30
CA SER A 47 15.40 19.26 12.29
C SER A 47 14.92 18.21 11.28
N LYS A 48 15.46 16.99 11.30
CA LYS A 48 15.25 16.00 10.22
C LYS A 48 14.87 14.59 10.71
N THR A 49 15.07 14.30 11.97
CA THR A 49 14.88 12.93 12.47
C THR A 49 13.67 12.84 13.42
N LEU A 50 12.79 11.92 13.10
CA LEU A 50 11.63 11.58 13.90
C LEU A 50 11.91 10.28 14.66
N LYS A 51 11.69 10.26 15.97
CA LYS A 51 11.50 9.03 16.73
C LYS A 51 10.04 8.63 16.62
N ILE A 52 9.79 7.37 16.28
CA ILE A 52 8.46 6.89 15.94
C ILE A 52 8.05 5.67 16.73
N LYS A 53 6.73 5.50 16.86
CA LYS A 53 6.10 4.24 17.25
C LYS A 53 5.27 3.76 16.06
N GLU A 54 5.54 2.56 15.63
CA GLU A 54 4.86 1.91 14.54
C GLU A 54 4.40 0.49 14.94
N GLN A 55 3.48 -0.09 14.17
CA GLN A 55 2.99 -1.45 14.38
C GLN A 55 3.33 -2.37 13.20
N TRP A 56 4.17 -1.89 12.27
CA TRP A 56 4.60 -2.67 11.11
C TRP A 56 5.65 -3.68 11.57
N GLN A 57 5.44 -4.93 11.27
CA GLN A 57 6.37 -6.00 11.66
C GLN A 57 7.64 -6.03 10.76
N ILE A 58 8.05 -4.89 10.23
CA ILE A 58 9.14 -4.73 9.27
C ILE A 58 10.26 -3.99 9.98
N LYS A 59 11.47 -4.55 9.94
CA LYS A 59 12.66 -3.99 10.58
C LYS A 59 13.78 -3.67 9.58
N VAL A 60 13.43 -3.60 8.29
CA VAL A 60 14.38 -3.38 7.19
C VAL A 60 14.20 -1.98 6.62
N ASP A 61 15.30 -1.30 6.29
CA ASP A 61 15.29 0.02 5.64
C ASP A 61 14.97 -0.13 4.15
N ILE A 62 13.68 -0.06 3.82
CA ILE A 62 13.18 -0.09 2.45
C ILE A 62 12.46 1.21 2.06
N PHE A 63 12.31 2.16 2.98
CA PHE A 63 11.48 3.35 2.79
C PHE A 63 12.22 4.56 2.24
N GLU A 64 13.46 4.41 1.80
CA GLU A 64 14.17 5.45 1.08
C GLU A 64 13.36 5.92 -0.14
N SER A 65 13.22 7.22 -0.32
CA SER A 65 12.41 7.88 -1.34
C SER A 65 10.89 7.82 -1.16
N TYR A 66 10.40 7.13 -0.14
CA TYR A 66 8.98 7.21 0.23
C TYR A 66 8.63 8.59 0.76
N GLN A 67 7.36 8.93 0.67
CA GLN A 67 6.81 10.19 1.18
C GLN A 67 6.23 9.99 2.57
N LEU A 68 6.53 10.90 3.48
CA LEU A 68 5.93 11.01 4.79
C LEU A 68 5.05 12.25 4.84
N ARG A 69 3.82 12.12 5.31
CA ARG A 69 2.88 13.21 5.50
C ARG A 69 2.18 13.11 6.85
N PHE A 70 1.65 14.22 7.31
CA PHE A 70 0.87 14.32 8.54
C PHE A 70 -0.60 14.59 8.19
N PRO A 71 -1.50 13.58 8.20
CA PRO A 71 -2.87 13.72 7.71
C PRO A 71 -3.68 14.83 8.39
N SER A 72 -3.49 15.00 9.70
CA SER A 72 -4.17 16.03 10.49
C SER A 72 -3.58 17.44 10.31
N PHE A 73 -2.45 17.59 9.62
CA PHE A 73 -1.71 18.84 9.45
C PHE A 73 -1.23 18.99 8.01
N SER A 74 -2.19 19.13 7.07
CA SER A 74 -1.87 19.22 5.64
C SER A 74 -0.90 20.37 5.29
N HIS A 75 -0.89 21.45 6.08
CA HIS A 75 0.02 22.58 5.92
C HIS A 75 1.49 22.25 6.27
N PHE A 76 1.77 21.11 6.93
CA PHE A 76 3.15 20.65 7.14
C PHE A 76 3.83 20.14 5.86
N GLY A 77 3.03 19.89 4.81
CA GLY A 77 3.54 19.44 3.52
C GLY A 77 3.86 17.94 3.50
N VAL A 78 4.60 17.57 2.45
CA VAL A 78 5.05 16.19 2.21
C VAL A 78 6.57 16.18 2.32
N HIS A 79 7.10 15.24 3.09
CA HIS A 79 8.52 15.08 3.33
C HIS A 79 9.02 13.79 2.70
N GLN A 80 10.17 13.84 2.03
CA GLN A 80 10.79 12.63 1.49
C GLN A 80 11.65 11.95 2.55
N ILE A 81 11.51 10.65 2.69
CA ILE A 81 12.33 9.84 3.58
C ILE A 81 13.70 9.62 2.93
N LYS A 82 14.76 9.90 3.68
CA LYS A 82 16.14 9.63 3.29
C LYS A 82 16.62 8.27 3.77
N HIS A 83 16.24 7.90 5.00
CA HIS A 83 16.69 6.68 5.65
C HIS A 83 15.72 6.31 6.79
N THR A 84 15.60 5.02 7.08
CA THR A 84 14.88 4.53 8.26
C THR A 84 15.76 3.59 9.07
N ASP A 85 15.80 3.80 10.39
CA ASP A 85 16.34 2.85 11.36
C ASP A 85 15.19 2.33 12.23
N LEU A 86 14.46 1.36 11.72
CA LEU A 86 13.29 0.81 12.37
C LEU A 86 13.66 -0.06 13.60
N ALA A 87 14.92 -0.47 13.75
CA ALA A 87 15.38 -1.15 14.95
C ALA A 87 15.40 -0.19 16.14
N ASN A 88 15.79 1.06 15.90
CA ASN A 88 15.79 2.15 16.88
C ASN A 88 14.53 3.02 16.83
N GLY A 89 13.60 2.75 15.92
CA GLY A 89 12.37 3.52 15.74
C GLY A 89 12.62 4.93 15.22
N GLU A 90 13.51 5.08 14.23
CA GLU A 90 13.88 6.40 13.69
C GLU A 90 13.62 6.51 12.19
N ILE A 91 13.14 7.67 11.77
CA ILE A 91 13.01 8.08 10.36
C ILE A 91 13.76 9.38 10.16
N THR A 92 14.68 9.40 9.21
CA THR A 92 15.41 10.61 8.80
C THR A 92 14.84 11.11 7.47
N LEU A 93 14.49 12.40 7.42
CA LEU A 93 13.96 13.08 6.26
C LEU A 93 15.07 13.69 5.40
N SER A 94 14.82 13.88 4.12
CA SER A 94 15.75 14.52 3.18
C SER A 94 15.87 16.02 3.42
N GLY A 95 14.79 16.68 3.85
CA GLY A 95 14.71 18.11 4.19
C GLY A 95 14.39 18.35 5.65
N ASP A 96 14.53 19.61 6.07
CA ASP A 96 14.16 20.02 7.43
C ASP A 96 12.65 20.05 7.62
N LEU A 97 12.21 19.75 8.84
CA LEU A 97 10.86 20.00 9.29
C LEU A 97 10.66 21.51 9.50
N LEU A 98 9.81 22.11 8.69
CA LEU A 98 9.53 23.56 8.76
C LEU A 98 8.58 23.92 9.91
N HIS A 99 7.92 22.92 10.50
CA HIS A 99 6.93 23.08 11.56
C HIS A 99 7.29 22.21 12.75
N GLN A 100 6.90 22.64 13.93
CA GLN A 100 7.07 21.87 15.15
C GLN A 100 6.05 20.73 15.19
N VAL A 101 6.53 19.51 15.19
CA VAL A 101 5.73 18.29 15.27
C VAL A 101 5.68 17.81 16.71
N ALA A 102 4.50 17.75 17.30
CA ALA A 102 4.31 17.30 18.69
C ALA A 102 4.37 15.77 18.78
N ALA A 103 4.77 15.28 19.96
CA ALA A 103 4.63 13.87 20.29
C ALA A 103 3.16 13.44 20.21
N GLY A 104 2.91 12.22 19.71
CA GLY A 104 1.57 11.70 19.46
C GLY A 104 0.99 12.05 18.08
N THR A 105 1.62 12.95 17.32
CA THR A 105 1.17 13.26 15.95
C THR A 105 1.22 12.02 15.07
N GLU A 106 0.11 11.73 14.38
CA GLU A 106 0.03 10.64 13.42
C GLU A 106 0.69 11.02 12.10
N PHE A 107 1.40 10.09 11.53
CA PHE A 107 1.97 10.22 10.18
C PHE A 107 1.60 9.04 9.30
N GLU A 108 1.68 9.25 8.00
CA GLU A 108 1.53 8.24 6.97
C GLU A 108 2.75 8.22 6.07
N ILE A 109 3.16 7.00 5.70
CA ILE A 109 4.20 6.76 4.68
C ILE A 109 3.56 6.14 3.46
N THR A 110 3.89 6.64 2.27
CA THR A 110 3.43 6.10 0.98
C THR A 110 4.47 6.31 -0.11
N ALA A 111 4.46 5.44 -1.10
CA ALA A 111 5.17 5.62 -2.37
C ALA A 111 4.21 5.93 -3.52
N ASN A 112 2.90 6.12 -3.24
CA ASN A 112 1.83 6.23 -4.22
C ASN A 112 1.71 5.01 -5.15
N GLU A 113 2.17 3.85 -4.70
CA GLU A 113 1.97 2.58 -5.38
C GLU A 113 0.64 1.95 -4.91
N GLU A 114 0.09 1.04 -5.69
CA GLU A 114 -1.09 0.25 -5.28
C GLU A 114 -0.75 -0.67 -4.08
N ALA A 115 -1.73 -0.93 -3.21
CA ALA A 115 -1.51 -1.73 -2.00
C ALA A 115 -0.92 -3.13 -2.24
N PRO A 116 -1.28 -3.86 -3.32
CA PRO A 116 -0.59 -5.10 -3.67
C PRO A 116 0.91 -4.92 -3.95
N VAL A 117 1.30 -3.81 -4.59
CA VAL A 117 2.71 -3.53 -4.88
C VAL A 117 3.47 -3.22 -3.59
N LEU A 118 2.90 -2.37 -2.74
CA LEU A 118 3.46 -2.11 -1.40
C LEU A 118 3.64 -3.41 -0.62
N ALA A 119 2.61 -4.28 -0.58
CA ALA A 119 2.69 -5.56 0.11
C ALA A 119 3.81 -6.47 -0.44
N MET A 120 3.99 -6.51 -1.77
CA MET A 120 5.09 -7.26 -2.39
C MET A 120 6.46 -6.68 -2.00
N ARG A 121 6.63 -5.36 -1.99
CA ARG A 121 7.90 -4.73 -1.56
C ARG A 121 8.22 -5.04 -0.12
N LEU A 122 7.24 -4.96 0.76
CA LEU A 122 7.40 -5.29 2.17
C LEU A 122 7.79 -6.76 2.37
N ALA A 123 7.15 -7.69 1.64
CA ALA A 123 7.45 -9.10 1.72
C ALA A 123 8.85 -9.45 1.19
N THR A 124 9.25 -8.81 0.09
CA THR A 124 10.53 -9.11 -0.59
C THR A 124 11.68 -8.23 -0.12
N HIS A 125 11.43 -7.29 0.80
CA HIS A 125 12.36 -6.26 1.26
C HIS A 125 12.96 -5.43 0.12
N SER A 126 12.17 -5.15 -0.93
CA SER A 126 12.61 -4.38 -2.10
C SER A 126 12.34 -2.89 -1.90
N LYS A 127 13.35 -2.04 -2.11
CA LYS A 127 13.20 -0.59 -2.09
C LYS A 127 12.32 -0.10 -3.25
N TYR A 128 11.86 1.14 -3.18
CA TYR A 128 11.08 1.77 -4.25
C TYR A 128 11.81 1.78 -5.59
N SER A 129 13.12 2.04 -5.58
CA SER A 129 13.99 2.04 -6.77
C SER A 129 14.27 0.66 -7.34
N ASP A 130 14.04 -0.40 -6.57
CA ASP A 130 14.42 -1.74 -6.97
C ASP A 130 13.37 -2.37 -7.89
N GLN A 131 13.84 -3.18 -8.82
CA GLN A 131 12.97 -4.10 -9.54
C GLN A 131 12.57 -5.23 -8.59
N LEU A 132 11.27 -5.55 -8.56
CA LEU A 132 10.79 -6.70 -7.78
C LEU A 132 11.42 -8.00 -8.30
N PRO A 133 11.77 -8.93 -7.40
CA PRO A 133 12.29 -10.23 -7.82
C PRO A 133 11.23 -11.02 -8.60
N PRO A 134 11.59 -12.12 -9.27
CA PRO A 134 10.63 -13.00 -9.92
C PRO A 134 9.60 -13.56 -8.93
N ILE A 135 8.31 -13.28 -9.16
CA ILE A 135 7.19 -13.62 -8.28
C ILE A 135 6.14 -14.43 -9.04
N HIS A 136 5.72 -15.55 -8.48
CA HIS A 136 4.46 -16.20 -8.82
C HIS A 136 3.34 -15.55 -8.02
N LEU A 137 2.63 -14.59 -8.63
CA LEU A 137 1.57 -13.81 -7.99
C LEU A 137 0.20 -14.46 -8.21
N ARG A 138 -0.59 -14.52 -7.15
CA ARG A 138 -2.05 -14.74 -7.17
C ARG A 138 -2.71 -13.56 -6.48
N LEU A 139 -3.53 -12.83 -7.23
CA LEU A 139 -4.17 -11.61 -6.76
C LEU A 139 -5.68 -11.77 -6.83
N GLY A 140 -6.36 -11.64 -5.68
CA GLY A 140 -7.78 -11.46 -5.54
C GLY A 140 -8.09 -10.00 -5.18
N PHE A 141 -9.19 -9.46 -5.68
CA PHE A 141 -9.66 -8.13 -5.30
C PHE A 141 -11.18 -8.02 -5.45
N THR A 142 -11.79 -7.25 -4.56
CA THR A 142 -13.25 -7.02 -4.53
C THR A 142 -13.66 -5.70 -5.16
N LYS A 143 -12.73 -4.97 -5.80
CA LYS A 143 -12.96 -3.62 -6.34
C LYS A 143 -14.15 -3.57 -7.32
N GLY A 144 -14.25 -4.55 -8.22
CA GLY A 144 -15.36 -4.65 -9.17
C GLY A 144 -16.70 -4.95 -8.48
N THR A 145 -16.70 -5.86 -7.53
CA THR A 145 -17.90 -6.19 -6.74
C THR A 145 -18.35 -4.99 -5.92
N ASN A 146 -17.41 -4.29 -5.26
CA ASN A 146 -17.72 -3.08 -4.50
C ASN A 146 -18.26 -1.96 -5.39
N ALA A 147 -17.65 -1.73 -6.55
CA ALA A 147 -18.12 -0.74 -7.52
C ALA A 147 -19.57 -1.04 -7.97
N LEU A 148 -19.90 -2.31 -8.17
CA LEU A 148 -21.26 -2.73 -8.51
C LEU A 148 -22.25 -2.49 -7.37
N LEU A 149 -21.89 -2.86 -6.13
CA LEU A 149 -22.74 -2.71 -4.95
C LEU A 149 -22.96 -1.25 -4.57
N GLU A 150 -21.90 -0.44 -4.67
CA GLU A 150 -21.92 0.99 -4.36
C GLU A 150 -22.42 1.85 -5.53
N LYS A 151 -22.67 1.24 -6.70
CA LYS A 151 -23.02 1.94 -7.95
C LYS A 151 -21.99 3.04 -8.31
N ASN A 152 -20.72 2.79 -8.00
CA ASN A 152 -19.61 3.71 -8.18
C ASN A 152 -18.59 3.13 -9.16
N GLY A 153 -18.99 3.02 -10.43
CA GLY A 153 -18.17 2.56 -11.54
C GLY A 153 -17.88 3.67 -12.54
N ALA A 154 -16.95 3.41 -13.46
CA ALA A 154 -16.74 4.29 -14.59
C ALA A 154 -17.95 4.22 -15.55
N ASP A 155 -18.21 5.32 -16.24
CA ASP A 155 -19.20 5.34 -17.32
C ASP A 155 -18.77 4.39 -18.45
N VAL A 156 -19.69 3.55 -18.90
CA VAL A 156 -19.44 2.53 -19.92
C VAL A 156 -20.38 2.70 -21.09
N ALA A 157 -19.84 2.69 -22.30
CA ALA A 157 -20.62 2.63 -23.54
C ALA A 157 -20.51 1.22 -24.13
N LEU A 158 -21.65 0.58 -24.33
CA LEU A 158 -21.74 -0.71 -25.01
C LEU A 158 -22.17 -0.52 -26.48
N LEU A 159 -21.26 -0.85 -27.40
CA LEU A 159 -21.53 -0.84 -28.83
C LEU A 159 -21.99 -2.24 -29.26
N VAL A 160 -23.18 -2.33 -29.78
CA VAL A 160 -23.76 -3.59 -30.27
C VAL A 160 -24.28 -3.43 -31.71
N THR A 161 -24.35 -4.54 -32.42
CA THR A 161 -24.96 -4.58 -33.76
C THR A 161 -26.43 -4.18 -33.68
N LYS A 162 -26.90 -3.43 -34.68
CA LYS A 162 -28.32 -3.04 -34.79
C LYS A 162 -29.22 -4.28 -34.69
N GLY A 163 -30.21 -4.24 -33.81
CA GLY A 163 -31.15 -5.35 -33.55
C GLY A 163 -30.77 -6.17 -32.30
N PHE A 164 -29.64 -5.90 -31.62
CA PHE A 164 -29.19 -6.63 -30.43
C PHE A 164 -29.10 -5.76 -29.16
N ALA A 165 -29.89 -4.67 -29.12
CA ALA A 165 -29.86 -3.73 -27.99
C ALA A 165 -30.33 -4.34 -26.66
N ASP A 166 -31.06 -5.42 -26.68
CA ASP A 166 -31.62 -6.14 -25.56
C ASP A 166 -30.69 -7.23 -24.98
N LEU A 167 -29.53 -7.48 -25.61
CA LEU A 167 -28.52 -8.44 -25.11
C LEU A 167 -28.22 -8.33 -23.61
N PRO A 168 -28.00 -7.13 -23.05
CA PRO A 168 -27.73 -7.01 -21.61
C PRO A 168 -28.92 -7.42 -20.71
N LEU A 169 -30.16 -7.34 -21.25
CA LEU A 169 -31.39 -7.65 -20.52
C LEU A 169 -31.74 -9.13 -20.58
N ILE A 170 -31.34 -9.81 -21.66
CA ILE A 170 -31.63 -11.25 -21.86
C ILE A 170 -30.76 -12.11 -20.93
N GLY A 171 -29.54 -11.68 -20.63
CA GLY A 171 -28.58 -12.44 -19.80
C GLY A 171 -28.28 -13.82 -20.41
N THR A 172 -28.03 -14.80 -19.56
CA THR A 172 -27.73 -16.20 -19.97
C THR A 172 -28.97 -17.06 -20.19
N GLN A 173 -30.19 -16.54 -19.93
CA GLN A 173 -31.46 -17.27 -19.94
C GLN A 173 -31.48 -18.54 -19.05
N GLN A 174 -30.55 -18.67 -18.14
CA GLN A 174 -30.58 -19.74 -17.12
C GLN A 174 -31.67 -19.40 -16.11
N ARG A 175 -32.69 -20.26 -16.04
CA ARG A 175 -33.67 -20.20 -14.96
C ARG A 175 -32.99 -20.65 -13.66
N PRO A 176 -33.23 -19.96 -12.52
CA PRO A 176 -32.72 -20.39 -11.22
C PRO A 176 -33.34 -21.76 -10.82
#